data_0f4b8de1c85710867be250a638643812
#
_entry.id   0f4b8de1c85710867be250a638643812
#
_cell.length_a   1.000
_cell.length_b   1.000
_cell.length_c   1.000
_cell.angle_alpha   90.00
_cell.angle_beta   90.00
_cell.angle_gamma   90.00
#
_symmetry.space_group_name_H-M   'P 1'
#
loop_
_entity.id
_entity.type
_entity.pdbx_description
1 polymer ?
#
loop_
_entity_poly.entity_id
_entity_poly.type
_entity_poly.pdbx_seq_one_letter_code
_entity_poly.pdbx_strand_id
1 'polypeptide(L)'
;MLLDSTKCKAIKVLLIYFNFTGKRMQIFLGLDDTDILGSPGTNQIAMALAIKLKEIGIETTMILRHQLWYDSRVPYTSKNGSASMQLECKGPIDFQTLAGFCKEFLLSHFVEGSDPGLCLATDYQAKSLISHGWRTTGEWVNPAEAIEKAKVSGCLLWSIAGRDHGIVGALAAVGLAASGEQGRVVFHESGYGEIRGIISVEKLHELGVLVIEEASQMPVSNGIVDLVKKLRPNIRQKKVVLYVEKALELNSWVALKRN
;
A
#
# COMPACT_ATOMS: atom_id res chain seq x y z
N MET A 1 31.66 -49.50 11.43
CA MET A 1 30.23 -49.25 11.43
C MET A 1 29.98 -47.86 10.84
N LEU A 2 29.77 -47.81 9.55
CA LEU A 2 29.71 -46.60 8.70
C LEU A 2 28.35 -45.95 8.89
N LEU A 3 28.32 -44.67 9.26
CA LEU A 3 27.14 -43.84 9.33
C LEU A 3 26.88 -43.27 7.91
N ASP A 4 25.72 -43.59 7.38
CA ASP A 4 25.20 -43.25 6.08
C ASP A 4 24.87 -41.73 6.01
N SER A 5 25.61 -41.04 5.13
CA SER A 5 25.54 -39.58 4.93
C SER A 5 24.76 -39.26 3.64
N THR A 6 23.52 -39.70 3.54
CA THR A 6 22.68 -39.36 2.37
C THR A 6 21.25 -39.13 2.77
N LYS A 7 20.94 -37.84 3.01
CA LYS A 7 19.61 -37.22 2.73
C LYS A 7 19.58 -35.74 3.13
N CYS A 8 20.48 -34.96 2.58
CA CYS A 8 20.27 -33.53 2.50
C CYS A 8 19.56 -33.25 1.17
N LYS A 9 18.21 -33.26 1.16
CA LYS A 9 17.44 -32.79 0.04
C LYS A 9 17.68 -31.32 -0.14
N ALA A 10 18.49 -30.98 -1.14
CA ALA A 10 18.65 -29.62 -1.62
C ALA A 10 17.27 -29.05 -1.97
N ILE A 11 16.77 -28.14 -1.17
CA ILE A 11 15.68 -27.25 -1.53
C ILE A 11 16.25 -26.39 -2.66
N LYS A 12 15.79 -26.65 -3.91
CA LYS A 12 16.07 -25.78 -5.05
C LYS A 12 15.47 -24.43 -4.71
N VAL A 13 16.32 -23.51 -4.22
CA VAL A 13 16.02 -22.09 -4.20
C VAL A 13 15.85 -21.70 -5.66
N LEU A 14 14.62 -21.45 -6.06
CA LEU A 14 14.32 -20.90 -7.37
C LEU A 14 14.79 -19.45 -7.36
N LEU A 15 16.09 -19.25 -7.60
CA LEU A 15 16.65 -17.96 -7.95
C LEU A 15 16.00 -17.56 -9.27
N ILE A 16 14.96 -16.73 -9.21
CA ILE A 16 14.40 -16.09 -10.39
C ILE A 16 15.45 -15.06 -10.82
N TYR A 17 16.41 -15.48 -11.64
CA TYR A 17 17.27 -14.60 -12.41
C TYR A 17 16.38 -13.91 -13.45
N PHE A 18 15.80 -12.75 -13.10
CA PHE A 18 15.27 -11.87 -14.11
C PHE A 18 16.43 -11.28 -14.89
N ASN A 19 16.47 -11.56 -16.19
CA ASN A 19 17.40 -10.93 -17.13
C ASN A 19 17.24 -9.40 -17.00
N PHE A 20 18.32 -8.76 -16.57
CA PHE A 20 18.39 -7.33 -16.31
C PHE A 20 18.43 -6.58 -17.65
N THR A 21 17.30 -6.17 -18.17
CA THR A 21 17.16 -5.22 -19.29
C THR A 21 16.97 -3.80 -18.77
N GLY A 22 17.75 -3.36 -17.80
CA GLY A 22 17.71 -1.98 -17.31
C GLY A 22 16.36 -1.49 -16.72
N LYS A 23 15.35 -2.35 -16.65
CA LYS A 23 14.01 -2.01 -16.15
C LYS A 23 13.99 -2.14 -14.63
N ARG A 24 13.58 -1.07 -13.93
CA ARG A 24 13.35 -1.10 -12.47
C ARG A 24 12.27 -2.14 -12.16
N MET A 25 12.51 -2.93 -11.12
CA MET A 25 11.53 -3.90 -10.64
C MET A 25 10.59 -3.22 -9.65
N GLN A 26 9.30 -3.26 -9.96
CA GLN A 26 8.26 -2.78 -9.05
C GLN A 26 7.82 -3.90 -8.10
N ILE A 27 7.82 -3.59 -6.82
CA ILE A 27 7.41 -4.47 -5.73
C ILE A 27 6.26 -3.80 -4.98
N PHE A 28 5.27 -4.59 -4.60
CA PHE A 28 4.17 -4.17 -3.74
C PHE A 28 4.33 -4.79 -2.36
N LEU A 29 4.23 -3.96 -1.34
CA LEU A 29 4.21 -4.37 0.06
C LEU A 29 2.89 -3.92 0.66
N GLY A 30 2.22 -4.81 1.38
CA GLY A 30 0.97 -4.54 2.10
C GLY A 30 1.15 -4.71 3.60
N LEU A 31 0.55 -3.81 4.37
CA LEU A 31 0.54 -3.80 5.84
C LEU A 31 -0.89 -3.60 6.33
N ASP A 32 -1.25 -4.30 7.40
CA ASP A 32 -2.51 -4.07 8.09
C ASP A 32 -2.39 -4.40 9.58
N ASP A 33 -3.30 -3.85 10.37
CA ASP A 33 -3.52 -4.08 11.80
C ASP A 33 -2.26 -3.96 12.68
N THR A 34 -1.44 -2.95 12.38
CA THR A 34 -0.18 -2.69 13.09
C THR A 34 -0.36 -1.83 14.33
N ASP A 35 -1.59 -1.39 14.66
CA ASP A 35 -1.89 -0.39 15.68
C ASP A 35 -3.06 -0.79 16.58
N ILE A 36 -3.06 -0.19 17.77
CA ILE A 36 -4.20 -0.13 18.68
C ILE A 36 -4.63 1.31 18.92
N LEU A 37 -5.74 1.54 19.59
CA LEU A 37 -6.17 2.89 19.97
C LEU A 37 -5.09 3.61 20.78
N GLY A 38 -4.65 4.78 20.26
CA GLY A 38 -3.62 5.62 20.91
C GLY A 38 -2.19 5.34 20.46
N SER A 39 -1.95 4.28 19.67
CA SER A 39 -0.64 4.01 19.06
C SER A 39 -0.50 4.65 17.66
N PRO A 40 0.73 4.70 17.09
CA PRO A 40 0.92 5.10 15.70
C PRO A 40 0.17 4.18 14.75
N GLY A 41 -0.68 4.74 13.87
CA GLY A 41 -1.48 3.98 12.91
C GLY A 41 -0.65 3.35 11.79
N THR A 42 -1.22 2.35 11.09
CA THR A 42 -0.56 1.57 10.01
C THR A 42 0.13 2.46 8.96
N ASN A 43 -0.46 3.62 8.60
CA ASN A 43 0.20 4.54 7.65
C ASN A 43 1.49 5.18 8.21
N GLN A 44 1.56 5.41 9.51
CA GLN A 44 2.75 5.96 10.16
C GLN A 44 3.85 4.89 10.23
N ILE A 45 3.49 3.65 10.49
CA ILE A 45 4.40 2.49 10.42
C ILE A 45 4.94 2.32 8.99
N ALA A 46 4.08 2.41 7.96
CA ALA A 46 4.51 2.37 6.56
C ALA A 46 5.49 3.50 6.21
N MET A 47 5.25 4.72 6.70
CA MET A 47 6.17 5.86 6.51
C MET A 47 7.52 5.63 7.19
N ALA A 48 7.52 5.09 8.40
CA ALA A 48 8.75 4.77 9.13
C ALA A 48 9.53 3.64 8.42
N LEU A 49 8.83 2.61 7.93
CA LEU A 49 9.45 1.54 7.13
C LEU A 49 10.06 2.09 5.83
N ALA A 50 9.41 3.05 5.15
CA ALA A 50 9.95 3.67 3.94
C ALA A 50 11.30 4.35 4.17
N ILE A 51 11.48 5.00 5.33
CA ILE A 51 12.75 5.60 5.73
C ILE A 51 13.82 4.51 5.88
N LYS A 52 13.48 3.40 6.52
CA LYS A 52 14.42 2.28 6.72
C LYS A 52 14.78 1.55 5.43
N LEU A 53 13.83 1.37 4.54
CA LEU A 53 14.07 0.78 3.22
C LEU A 53 15.02 1.63 2.39
N LYS A 54 14.92 2.96 2.47
CA LYS A 54 15.84 3.88 1.79
C LYS A 54 17.29 3.73 2.28
N GLU A 55 17.52 3.46 3.58
CA GLU A 55 18.86 3.21 4.15
C GLU A 55 19.54 2.00 3.49
N ILE A 56 18.77 1.02 3.01
CA ILE A 56 19.26 -0.18 2.30
C ILE A 56 19.12 -0.09 0.76
N GLY A 57 18.88 1.11 0.23
CA GLY A 57 18.85 1.37 -1.22
C GLY A 57 17.54 1.00 -1.93
N ILE A 58 16.45 0.80 -1.19
CA ILE A 58 15.11 0.54 -1.74
C ILE A 58 14.29 1.82 -1.65
N GLU A 59 13.88 2.33 -2.82
CA GLU A 59 13.07 3.55 -2.87
C GLU A 59 11.58 3.23 -2.75
N THR A 60 10.88 4.00 -1.92
CA THR A 60 9.42 3.97 -1.87
C THR A 60 8.88 5.09 -2.75
N THR A 61 8.19 4.74 -3.81
CA THR A 61 7.62 5.72 -4.74
C THR A 61 6.26 6.23 -4.28
N MET A 62 5.47 5.35 -3.63
CA MET A 62 4.11 5.69 -3.17
C MET A 62 3.71 4.86 -1.95
N ILE A 63 2.98 5.49 -1.04
CA ILE A 63 2.23 4.81 0.02
C ILE A 63 0.76 5.19 -0.12
N LEU A 64 -0.11 4.18 -0.17
CA LEU A 64 -1.55 4.35 -0.24
C LEU A 64 -2.22 3.82 1.02
N ARG A 65 -3.24 4.53 1.47
CA ARG A 65 -4.20 4.03 2.45
C ARG A 65 -5.42 3.49 1.72
N HIS A 66 -5.77 2.25 2.00
CA HIS A 66 -6.96 1.60 1.47
C HIS A 66 -8.06 1.56 2.52
N GLN A 67 -9.30 1.78 2.11
CA GLN A 67 -10.47 1.55 2.95
C GLN A 67 -10.96 0.13 2.68
N LEU A 68 -10.97 -0.70 3.70
CA LEU A 68 -11.58 -2.02 3.69
C LEU A 68 -13.03 -1.95 4.19
N TRP A 69 -13.73 -3.08 4.15
CA TRP A 69 -15.14 -3.13 4.55
C TRP A 69 -15.33 -2.68 5.99
N TYR A 70 -16.13 -1.62 6.16
CA TYR A 70 -16.43 -1.06 7.47
C TYR A 70 -17.73 -1.68 7.99
N ASP A 71 -17.62 -2.82 8.67
CA ASP A 71 -18.76 -3.59 9.19
C ASP A 71 -18.40 -4.14 10.57
N SER A 72 -19.38 -4.18 11.49
CA SER A 72 -19.20 -4.62 12.87
C SER A 72 -18.75 -6.08 13.03
N ARG A 73 -18.85 -6.88 11.99
CA ARG A 73 -18.39 -8.28 11.96
C ARG A 73 -16.89 -8.40 11.71
N VAL A 74 -16.24 -7.34 11.22
CA VAL A 74 -14.81 -7.32 10.96
C VAL A 74 -14.09 -6.74 12.16
N PRO A 75 -13.09 -7.41 12.75
CA PRO A 75 -12.26 -6.81 13.78
C PRO A 75 -11.41 -5.69 13.15
N TYR A 76 -11.48 -4.50 13.73
CA TYR A 76 -10.63 -3.35 13.33
C TYR A 76 -10.46 -2.38 14.49
N THR A 77 -9.36 -1.63 14.50
CA THR A 77 -9.03 -0.68 15.58
C THR A 77 -9.92 0.56 15.55
N SER A 78 -10.04 1.24 14.39
CA SER A 78 -10.84 2.48 14.30
C SER A 78 -11.61 2.65 12.98
N LYS A 79 -11.01 2.38 11.84
CA LYS A 79 -11.57 2.70 10.50
C LYS A 79 -11.36 1.61 9.46
N ASN A 80 -10.98 0.44 9.84
CA ASN A 80 -10.66 -0.70 8.97
C ASN A 80 -9.91 -0.29 7.70
N GLY A 81 -8.64 0.08 7.84
CA GLY A 81 -7.86 0.58 6.73
C GLY A 81 -6.45 0.04 6.72
N SER A 82 -6.09 -0.61 5.63
CA SER A 82 -4.75 -1.11 5.36
C SER A 82 -3.87 -0.10 4.62
N ALA A 83 -2.57 -0.37 4.55
CA ALA A 83 -1.60 0.41 3.80
C ALA A 83 -0.87 -0.44 2.76
N SER A 84 -0.63 0.11 1.58
CA SER A 84 0.29 -0.45 0.62
C SER A 84 1.45 0.48 0.34
N MET A 85 2.60 -0.09 0.02
CA MET A 85 3.80 0.62 -0.42
C MET A 85 4.19 0.11 -1.81
N GLN A 86 4.50 1.02 -2.72
CA GLN A 86 5.10 0.70 -4.00
C GLN A 86 6.59 0.98 -3.88
N LEU A 87 7.39 -0.04 -4.15
CA LEU A 87 8.84 -0.01 -3.99
C LEU A 87 9.52 -0.19 -5.34
N GLU A 88 10.62 0.51 -5.53
CA GLU A 88 11.50 0.35 -6.68
C GLU A 88 12.90 -0.05 -6.25
N CYS A 89 13.42 -1.10 -6.88
CA CYS A 89 14.78 -1.59 -6.67
C CYS A 89 15.62 -1.33 -7.91
N LYS A 90 16.85 -0.79 -7.72
CA LYS A 90 17.81 -0.52 -8.80
C LYS A 90 18.65 -1.74 -9.20
N GLY A 91 18.48 -2.86 -8.52
CA GLY A 91 19.27 -4.07 -8.72
C GLY A 91 18.47 -5.33 -8.37
N PRO A 92 19.07 -6.51 -8.53
CA PRO A 92 18.47 -7.74 -8.08
C PRO A 92 18.31 -7.70 -6.57
N ILE A 93 17.13 -8.09 -6.10
CA ILE A 93 16.83 -8.20 -4.69
C ILE A 93 16.36 -9.62 -4.38
N ASP A 94 16.89 -10.17 -3.30
CA ASP A 94 16.33 -11.38 -2.73
C ASP A 94 15.06 -11.05 -1.94
N PHE A 95 13.93 -11.55 -2.42
CA PHE A 95 12.62 -11.32 -1.81
C PHE A 95 12.53 -11.83 -0.37
N GLN A 96 13.21 -12.94 -0.04
CA GLN A 96 13.20 -13.48 1.32
C GLN A 96 13.97 -12.55 2.27
N THR A 97 15.10 -12.03 1.82
CA THR A 97 15.89 -11.06 2.59
C THR A 97 15.11 -9.76 2.82
N LEU A 98 14.47 -9.22 1.76
CA LEU A 98 13.63 -8.03 1.90
C LEU A 98 12.47 -8.26 2.87
N ALA A 99 11.81 -9.39 2.74
CA ALA A 99 10.70 -9.76 3.61
C ALA A 99 11.14 -9.95 5.06
N GLY A 100 12.29 -10.59 5.27
CA GLY A 100 12.92 -10.73 6.60
C GLY A 100 13.17 -9.36 7.23
N PHE A 101 13.76 -8.43 6.48
CA PHE A 101 13.97 -7.05 6.92
C PHE A 101 12.68 -6.36 7.34
N CYS A 102 11.65 -6.42 6.51
CA CYS A 102 10.35 -5.83 6.82
C CYS A 102 9.69 -6.48 8.05
N LYS A 103 9.80 -7.79 8.18
CA LYS A 103 9.30 -8.54 9.34
C LYS A 103 10.00 -8.12 10.63
N GLU A 104 11.32 -8.03 10.64
CA GLU A 104 12.10 -7.58 11.80
C GLU A 104 11.73 -6.15 12.18
N PHE A 105 11.57 -5.26 11.18
CA PHE A 105 11.11 -3.91 11.42
C PHE A 105 9.73 -3.91 12.11
N LEU A 106 8.75 -4.68 11.62
CA LEU A 106 7.42 -4.74 12.23
C LEU A 106 7.46 -5.32 13.65
N LEU A 107 8.28 -6.35 13.89
CA LEU A 107 8.46 -6.91 15.23
C LEU A 107 9.04 -5.88 16.21
N SER A 108 9.97 -5.03 15.74
CA SER A 108 10.54 -3.97 16.58
C SER A 108 9.58 -2.80 16.86
N HIS A 109 8.51 -2.69 16.10
CA HIS A 109 7.44 -1.69 16.26
C HIS A 109 6.11 -2.31 16.68
N PHE A 110 6.13 -3.59 17.05
CA PHE A 110 4.94 -4.31 17.51
C PHE A 110 4.35 -3.67 18.76
N VAL A 111 3.05 -3.53 18.74
CA VAL A 111 2.27 -3.05 19.88
C VAL A 111 1.41 -4.20 20.38
N GLU A 112 1.53 -4.56 21.64
CA GLU A 112 0.75 -5.64 22.24
C GLU A 112 -0.77 -5.38 22.06
N GLY A 113 -1.47 -6.41 21.58
CA GLY A 113 -2.91 -6.31 21.24
C GLY A 113 -3.18 -5.97 19.78
N SER A 114 -2.18 -5.62 18.96
CA SER A 114 -2.30 -5.54 17.51
C SER A 114 -2.13 -6.92 16.86
N ASP A 115 -2.52 -7.04 15.57
CA ASP A 115 -2.49 -8.30 14.81
C ASP A 115 -1.83 -8.09 13.43
N PRO A 116 -0.53 -7.67 13.37
CA PRO A 116 0.07 -7.18 12.17
C PRO A 116 0.22 -8.24 11.08
N GLY A 117 -0.26 -7.91 9.89
CA GLY A 117 -0.05 -8.66 8.66
C GLY A 117 0.95 -7.96 7.73
N LEU A 118 1.74 -8.75 7.02
CA LEU A 118 2.71 -8.32 6.00
C LEU A 118 2.54 -9.14 4.74
N CYS A 119 2.38 -8.48 3.59
CA CYS A 119 2.38 -9.11 2.28
C CYS A 119 3.46 -8.47 1.39
N LEU A 120 4.23 -9.29 0.65
CA LEU A 120 5.20 -8.84 -0.34
C LEU A 120 4.95 -9.57 -1.67
N ALA A 121 4.84 -8.80 -2.77
CA ALA A 121 4.52 -9.32 -4.08
C ALA A 121 5.24 -8.57 -5.21
N THR A 122 5.59 -9.29 -6.28
CA THR A 122 5.96 -8.68 -7.57
C THR A 122 4.73 -8.09 -8.24
N ASP A 123 4.92 -7.23 -9.25
CA ASP A 123 3.81 -6.68 -10.06
C ASP A 123 2.91 -7.78 -10.64
N TYR A 124 3.49 -8.89 -11.12
CA TYR A 124 2.72 -10.02 -11.64
C TYR A 124 1.85 -10.70 -10.58
N GLN A 125 2.43 -10.97 -9.41
CA GLN A 125 1.71 -11.57 -8.28
C GLN A 125 0.63 -10.63 -7.75
N ALA A 126 0.93 -9.34 -7.60
CA ALA A 126 0.00 -8.33 -7.12
C ALA A 126 -1.25 -8.20 -8.02
N LYS A 127 -1.09 -8.27 -9.33
CA LYS A 127 -2.22 -8.28 -10.28
C LYS A 127 -3.16 -9.46 -10.07
N SER A 128 -2.67 -10.63 -9.69
CA SER A 128 -3.51 -11.80 -9.39
C SER A 128 -4.34 -11.63 -8.11
N LEU A 129 -3.98 -10.66 -7.27
CA LEU A 129 -4.65 -10.35 -5.99
C LEU A 129 -5.75 -9.29 -6.13
N ILE A 130 -5.95 -8.67 -7.30
CA ILE A 130 -6.92 -7.57 -7.50
C ILE A 130 -8.33 -7.98 -7.06
N SER A 131 -8.80 -9.14 -7.48
CA SER A 131 -10.14 -9.64 -7.11
C SER A 131 -10.30 -9.84 -5.60
N HIS A 132 -9.25 -10.34 -4.92
CA HIS A 132 -9.23 -10.48 -3.47
C HIS A 132 -9.30 -9.10 -2.81
N GLY A 133 -8.50 -8.15 -3.27
CA GLY A 133 -8.51 -6.78 -2.75
C GLY A 133 -9.91 -6.16 -2.80
N TRP A 134 -10.60 -6.25 -3.93
CA TRP A 134 -11.95 -5.72 -4.08
C TRP A 134 -12.98 -6.44 -3.20
N ARG A 135 -12.90 -7.76 -3.05
CA ARG A 135 -13.79 -8.50 -2.14
C ARG A 135 -13.72 -7.96 -0.72
N THR A 136 -12.52 -7.69 -0.21
CA THR A 136 -12.32 -7.17 1.16
C THR A 136 -12.85 -5.76 1.38
N THR A 137 -13.28 -5.05 0.35
CA THR A 137 -13.94 -3.73 0.49
C THR A 137 -15.44 -3.82 0.74
N GLY A 138 -16.05 -4.98 0.59
CA GLY A 138 -17.50 -5.17 0.73
C GLY A 138 -17.95 -6.53 1.25
N GLU A 139 -17.01 -7.45 1.52
CA GLU A 139 -17.33 -8.81 1.99
C GLU A 139 -16.42 -9.23 3.15
N TRP A 140 -16.93 -10.15 3.95
CA TRP A 140 -16.10 -10.85 4.93
C TRP A 140 -15.17 -11.83 4.21
N VAL A 141 -13.89 -11.72 4.49
CA VAL A 141 -12.85 -12.66 4.04
C VAL A 141 -12.12 -13.18 5.27
N ASN A 142 -12.04 -14.49 5.41
CA ASN A 142 -11.35 -15.08 6.56
C ASN A 142 -9.85 -15.30 6.28
N PRO A 143 -9.01 -15.42 7.33
CA PRO A 143 -7.57 -15.62 7.16
C PRO A 143 -7.18 -16.86 6.34
N ALA A 144 -7.95 -17.95 6.42
CA ALA A 144 -7.63 -19.16 5.65
C ALA A 144 -7.78 -18.94 4.13
N GLU A 145 -8.80 -18.16 3.71
CA GLU A 145 -8.95 -17.75 2.30
C GLU A 145 -7.77 -16.86 1.84
N ALA A 146 -7.32 -15.95 2.69
CA ALA A 146 -6.16 -15.10 2.38
C ALA A 146 -4.88 -15.93 2.23
N ILE A 147 -4.64 -16.90 3.12
CA ILE A 147 -3.49 -17.82 3.05
C ILE A 147 -3.53 -18.63 1.74
N GLU A 148 -4.67 -19.20 1.39
CA GLU A 148 -4.81 -19.98 0.16
C GLU A 148 -4.60 -19.11 -1.08
N LYS A 149 -5.16 -17.89 -1.09
CA LYS A 149 -4.96 -16.94 -2.18
C LYS A 149 -3.50 -16.53 -2.32
N ALA A 150 -2.78 -16.32 -1.22
CA ALA A 150 -1.35 -16.01 -1.24
C ALA A 150 -0.53 -17.17 -1.82
N LYS A 151 -0.81 -18.42 -1.44
CA LYS A 151 -0.17 -19.62 -2.01
C LYS A 151 -0.37 -19.71 -3.52
N VAL A 152 -1.60 -19.53 -3.99
CA VAL A 152 -1.93 -19.60 -5.44
C VAL A 152 -1.23 -18.46 -6.21
N SER A 153 -1.15 -17.26 -5.66
CA SER A 153 -0.47 -16.14 -6.30
C SER A 153 1.06 -16.22 -6.23
N GLY A 154 1.60 -17.04 -5.31
CA GLY A 154 3.03 -17.17 -5.04
C GLY A 154 3.65 -15.97 -4.33
N CYS A 155 2.83 -15.05 -3.78
CA CYS A 155 3.33 -13.94 -2.97
C CYS A 155 3.74 -14.40 -1.56
N LEU A 156 4.53 -13.57 -0.87
CA LEU A 156 4.91 -13.81 0.50
C LEU A 156 3.89 -13.15 1.43
N LEU A 157 3.35 -13.92 2.38
CA LEU A 157 2.35 -13.47 3.35
C LEU A 157 2.73 -13.95 4.75
N TRP A 158 2.79 -13.03 5.71
CA TRP A 158 3.12 -13.34 7.11
C TRP A 158 2.14 -12.69 8.08
N SER A 159 1.70 -13.45 9.06
CA SER A 159 1.27 -12.95 10.33
C SER A 159 2.51 -12.66 11.18
N ILE A 160 2.62 -11.47 11.71
CA ILE A 160 3.76 -11.06 12.53
C ILE A 160 3.52 -11.45 13.98
N ALA A 161 2.28 -11.26 14.44
CA ALA A 161 1.80 -11.61 15.77
C ALA A 161 0.27 -11.68 15.75
N GLY A 162 -0.36 -12.11 16.83
CA GLY A 162 -1.81 -12.06 17.01
C GLY A 162 -2.56 -13.30 16.50
N ARG A 163 -3.70 -13.09 15.83
CA ARG A 163 -4.69 -14.11 15.42
C ARG A 163 -4.84 -14.24 13.90
N ASP A 164 -3.89 -13.77 13.12
CA ASP A 164 -3.85 -13.82 11.65
C ASP A 164 -4.89 -12.93 10.93
N HIS A 165 -5.60 -12.03 11.60
CA HIS A 165 -6.58 -11.17 10.93
C HIS A 165 -5.92 -10.12 10.04
N GLY A 166 -4.80 -9.53 10.46
CA GLY A 166 -4.09 -8.51 9.69
C GLY A 166 -3.55 -8.99 8.34
N ILE A 167 -3.36 -10.31 8.14
CA ILE A 167 -2.92 -10.82 6.82
C ILE A 167 -3.97 -10.61 5.74
N VAL A 168 -5.26 -10.57 6.09
CA VAL A 168 -6.36 -10.35 5.13
C VAL A 168 -6.23 -8.97 4.51
N GLY A 169 -6.07 -7.94 5.35
CA GLY A 169 -5.94 -6.57 4.88
C GLY A 169 -4.57 -6.28 4.26
N ALA A 170 -3.49 -6.90 4.72
CA ALA A 170 -2.18 -6.78 4.10
C ALA A 170 -2.17 -7.34 2.65
N LEU A 171 -2.78 -8.51 2.43
CA LEU A 171 -2.95 -9.10 1.10
C LEU A 171 -3.86 -8.24 0.22
N ALA A 172 -4.96 -7.73 0.80
CA ALA A 172 -5.89 -6.85 0.11
C ALA A 172 -5.25 -5.54 -0.35
N ALA A 173 -4.40 -4.92 0.50
CA ALA A 173 -3.68 -3.69 0.18
C ALA A 173 -2.84 -3.84 -1.09
N VAL A 174 -2.15 -4.98 -1.25
CA VAL A 174 -1.37 -5.29 -2.47
C VAL A 174 -2.26 -5.38 -3.69
N GLY A 175 -3.37 -6.10 -3.63
CA GLY A 175 -4.31 -6.23 -4.74
C GLY A 175 -4.98 -4.91 -5.12
N LEU A 176 -5.39 -4.11 -4.14
CA LEU A 176 -5.99 -2.80 -4.36
C LEU A 176 -5.00 -1.81 -4.98
N ALA A 177 -3.75 -1.80 -4.51
CA ALA A 177 -2.69 -0.98 -5.10
C ALA A 177 -2.42 -1.37 -6.56
N ALA A 178 -2.32 -2.67 -6.85
CA ALA A 178 -2.10 -3.18 -8.20
C ALA A 178 -3.27 -2.88 -9.16
N SER A 179 -4.49 -2.72 -8.65
CA SER A 179 -5.64 -2.32 -9.46
C SER A 179 -5.46 -0.91 -10.05
N GLY A 180 -4.85 0.00 -9.29
CA GLY A 180 -4.76 1.41 -9.64
C GLY A 180 -6.09 2.16 -9.60
N GLU A 181 -7.10 1.59 -8.92
CA GLU A 181 -8.46 2.15 -8.88
C GLU A 181 -8.90 2.57 -7.47
N GLN A 182 -8.12 2.26 -6.45
CA GLN A 182 -8.48 2.55 -5.08
C GLN A 182 -7.24 2.87 -4.23
N GLY A 183 -7.36 3.86 -3.40
CA GLY A 183 -6.37 4.25 -2.41
C GLY A 183 -6.21 5.76 -2.32
N ARG A 184 -6.05 6.25 -1.10
CA ARG A 184 -5.70 7.63 -0.83
C ARG A 184 -4.18 7.73 -0.66
N VAL A 185 -3.56 8.64 -1.38
CA VAL A 185 -2.12 8.87 -1.29
C VAL A 185 -1.76 9.43 0.09
N VAL A 186 -0.89 8.70 0.80
CA VAL A 186 -0.30 9.10 2.09
C VAL A 186 1.08 9.70 1.86
N PHE A 187 1.84 9.08 0.98
CA PHE A 187 3.17 9.51 0.55
C PHE A 187 3.30 9.33 -0.97
N HIS A 188 4.00 10.25 -1.60
CA HIS A 188 4.45 10.15 -2.98
C HIS A 188 5.83 10.80 -3.08
N GLU A 189 6.71 10.23 -3.89
CA GLU A 189 8.09 10.73 -4.08
C GLU A 189 8.16 12.19 -4.54
N SER A 190 7.10 12.69 -5.20
CA SER A 190 6.96 14.11 -5.58
C SER A 190 6.63 15.05 -4.40
N GLY A 191 6.60 14.58 -3.15
CA GLY A 191 6.45 15.43 -1.96
C GLY A 191 5.04 15.90 -1.64
N TYR A 192 3.99 15.23 -2.07
CA TYR A 192 2.58 15.65 -1.86
C TYR A 192 2.22 15.90 -0.39
N GLY A 193 2.79 15.13 0.53
CA GLY A 193 2.46 15.19 1.95
C GLY A 193 2.71 16.52 2.63
N GLU A 194 3.57 17.37 2.05
CA GLU A 194 3.97 18.66 2.62
C GLU A 194 3.17 19.85 2.07
N ILE A 195 2.42 19.65 0.98
CA ILE A 195 1.66 20.71 0.33
C ILE A 195 0.39 21.03 1.14
N ARG A 196 0.24 22.30 1.53
CA ARG A 196 -0.86 22.80 2.38
C ARG A 196 -1.42 24.12 1.85
N GLY A 197 -2.64 24.47 2.30
CA GLY A 197 -3.28 25.75 2.00
C GLY A 197 -3.80 25.83 0.58
N ILE A 198 -3.66 26.99 -0.06
CA ILE A 198 -4.20 27.27 -1.40
C ILE A 198 -3.11 26.99 -2.45
N ILE A 199 -3.49 26.32 -3.52
CA ILE A 199 -2.59 25.96 -4.63
C ILE A 199 -3.33 26.12 -5.96
N SER A 200 -2.62 26.51 -7.02
CA SER A 200 -3.24 26.59 -8.34
C SER A 200 -3.42 25.22 -8.98
N VAL A 201 -4.43 25.09 -9.85
CA VAL A 201 -4.70 23.86 -10.62
C VAL A 201 -3.51 23.53 -11.52
N GLU A 202 -2.88 24.54 -12.14
CA GLU A 202 -1.70 24.38 -12.98
C GLU A 202 -0.54 23.75 -12.18
N LYS A 203 -0.33 24.20 -10.94
CA LYS A 203 0.72 23.64 -10.09
C LYS A 203 0.43 22.18 -9.69
N LEU A 204 -0.83 21.84 -9.47
CA LEU A 204 -1.24 20.45 -9.25
C LEU A 204 -0.97 19.58 -10.48
N HIS A 205 -1.25 20.10 -11.69
CA HIS A 205 -0.97 19.39 -12.94
C HIS A 205 0.54 19.19 -13.16
N GLU A 206 1.38 20.20 -12.85
CA GLU A 206 2.85 20.07 -12.90
C GLU A 206 3.36 18.96 -11.96
N LEU A 207 2.68 18.75 -10.84
CA LEU A 207 2.96 17.65 -9.90
C LEU A 207 2.39 16.30 -10.36
N GLY A 208 1.73 16.24 -11.52
CA GLY A 208 1.06 15.03 -12.02
C GLY A 208 -0.28 14.70 -11.34
N VAL A 209 -0.88 15.66 -10.66
CA VAL A 209 -2.18 15.49 -10.00
C VAL A 209 -3.29 16.00 -10.92
N LEU A 210 -4.16 15.12 -11.39
CA LEU A 210 -5.38 15.50 -12.09
C LEU A 210 -6.39 16.08 -11.09
N VAL A 211 -6.97 17.22 -11.44
CA VAL A 211 -8.06 17.83 -10.66
C VAL A 211 -9.38 17.51 -11.35
N ILE A 212 -10.33 16.93 -10.62
CA ILE A 212 -11.64 16.50 -11.14
C ILE A 212 -12.74 17.14 -10.29
N GLU A 213 -13.67 17.83 -10.94
CA GLU A 213 -14.88 18.30 -10.27
C GLU A 213 -15.80 17.12 -9.94
N GLU A 214 -16.16 17.00 -8.66
CA GLU A 214 -16.93 15.84 -8.15
C GLU A 214 -18.30 15.71 -8.82
N ALA A 215 -19.03 16.81 -8.97
CA ALA A 215 -20.41 16.79 -9.46
C ALA A 215 -20.49 16.42 -10.94
N SER A 216 -19.61 16.97 -11.77
CA SER A 216 -19.62 16.75 -13.22
C SER A 216 -18.73 15.61 -13.67
N GLN A 217 -17.82 15.13 -12.82
CA GLN A 217 -16.73 14.19 -13.14
C GLN A 217 -15.81 14.71 -14.29
N MET A 218 -15.79 16.02 -14.52
CA MET A 218 -14.99 16.64 -15.56
C MET A 218 -13.66 17.15 -15.02
N PRO A 219 -12.58 17.11 -15.83
CA PRO A 219 -11.31 17.70 -15.48
C PRO A 219 -11.43 19.22 -15.28
N VAL A 220 -10.78 19.73 -14.24
CA VAL A 220 -10.62 21.16 -13.98
C VAL A 220 -9.28 21.61 -14.54
N SER A 221 -9.28 22.60 -15.43
CA SER A 221 -8.06 23.06 -16.13
C SER A 221 -7.40 24.30 -15.54
N ASN A 222 -8.12 25.09 -14.73
CA ASN A 222 -7.61 26.35 -14.16
C ASN A 222 -8.29 26.70 -12.84
N GLY A 223 -7.74 27.73 -12.17
CA GLY A 223 -8.27 28.23 -10.91
C GLY A 223 -7.38 27.87 -9.72
N ILE A 224 -7.88 28.13 -8.53
CA ILE A 224 -7.21 27.85 -7.26
C ILE A 224 -7.99 26.82 -6.45
N VAL A 225 -7.26 25.98 -5.72
CA VAL A 225 -7.83 24.93 -4.87
C VAL A 225 -7.43 25.19 -3.43
N ASP A 226 -8.40 25.33 -2.54
CA ASP A 226 -8.17 25.25 -1.10
C ASP A 226 -8.10 23.77 -0.69
N LEU A 227 -6.95 23.34 -0.21
CA LEU A 227 -6.70 21.99 0.27
C LEU A 227 -7.31 21.71 1.65
N VAL A 228 -7.89 22.71 2.29
CA VAL A 228 -8.47 22.68 3.65
C VAL A 228 -7.43 22.36 4.74
N LYS A 229 -6.62 21.32 4.52
CA LYS A 229 -5.54 20.90 5.43
C LYS A 229 -4.24 20.67 4.68
N LYS A 230 -4.19 19.60 3.89
CA LYS A 230 -3.04 19.21 3.08
C LYS A 230 -3.49 18.42 1.86
N LEU A 231 -2.64 18.37 0.84
CA LEU A 231 -2.91 17.59 -0.37
C LEU A 231 -3.08 16.09 -0.04
N ARG A 232 -4.25 15.55 -0.40
CA ARG A 232 -4.62 14.14 -0.14
C ARG A 232 -5.35 13.55 -1.35
N PRO A 233 -4.64 13.38 -2.46
CA PRO A 233 -5.25 12.83 -3.67
C PRO A 233 -5.53 11.33 -3.52
N ASN A 234 -6.31 10.81 -4.45
CA ASN A 234 -6.62 9.41 -4.59
C ASN A 234 -5.97 8.82 -5.84
N ILE A 235 -5.90 7.50 -5.93
CA ILE A 235 -5.58 6.80 -7.16
C ILE A 235 -6.87 6.37 -7.85
N ARG A 236 -6.98 6.71 -9.15
CA ARG A 236 -8.04 6.29 -10.07
C ARG A 236 -7.46 6.10 -11.46
N GLN A 237 -7.77 4.99 -12.12
CA GLN A 237 -7.23 4.66 -13.44
C GLN A 237 -5.70 4.80 -13.51
N LYS A 238 -5.02 4.38 -12.46
CA LYS A 238 -3.56 4.47 -12.26
C LYS A 238 -3.02 5.91 -12.29
N LYS A 239 -3.89 6.92 -12.12
CA LYS A 239 -3.53 8.34 -12.06
C LYS A 239 -3.77 8.87 -10.65
N VAL A 240 -2.99 9.87 -10.28
CA VAL A 240 -3.21 10.62 -9.04
C VAL A 240 -4.29 11.68 -9.30
N VAL A 241 -5.39 11.60 -8.55
CA VAL A 241 -6.59 12.43 -8.78
C VAL A 241 -6.97 13.15 -7.50
N LEU A 242 -7.17 14.45 -7.58
CA LEU A 242 -7.77 15.27 -6.53
C LEU A 242 -9.19 15.63 -6.92
N TYR A 243 -10.17 15.18 -6.14
CA TYR A 243 -11.56 15.59 -6.31
C TYR A 243 -11.80 16.93 -5.61
N VAL A 244 -12.53 17.80 -6.31
CA VAL A 244 -12.85 19.14 -5.82
C VAL A 244 -14.34 19.45 -6.02
N GLU A 245 -14.86 20.38 -5.23
CA GLU A 245 -16.16 21.02 -5.44
C GLU A 245 -15.99 22.52 -5.67
N LYS A 246 -16.96 23.16 -6.32
CA LYS A 246 -16.94 24.61 -6.55
C LYS A 246 -17.03 25.37 -5.24
N ALA A 247 -16.16 26.36 -5.06
CA ALA A 247 -16.30 27.36 -4.03
C ALA A 247 -17.30 28.47 -4.48
N LEU A 248 -17.62 29.38 -3.55
CA LEU A 248 -18.50 30.53 -3.86
C LEU A 248 -17.84 31.55 -4.81
N GLU A 249 -16.51 31.63 -4.74
CA GLU A 249 -15.72 32.55 -5.57
C GLU A 249 -15.50 31.98 -6.98
N LEU A 250 -15.45 32.86 -7.96
CA LEU A 250 -15.22 32.47 -9.36
C LEU A 250 -13.85 31.77 -9.51
N ASN A 251 -13.79 30.69 -10.25
CA ASN A 251 -12.58 29.87 -10.49
C ASN A 251 -11.90 29.39 -9.20
N SER A 252 -12.68 29.19 -8.15
CA SER A 252 -12.18 28.65 -6.87
C SER A 252 -12.82 27.32 -6.55
N TRP A 253 -12.03 26.43 -5.96
CA TRP A 253 -12.35 25.05 -5.67
C TRP A 253 -11.97 24.68 -4.24
N VAL A 254 -12.68 23.75 -3.64
CA VAL A 254 -12.36 23.15 -2.35
C VAL A 254 -12.06 21.69 -2.52
N ALA A 255 -10.93 21.24 -2.00
CA ALA A 255 -10.51 19.84 -2.08
C ALA A 255 -11.38 18.94 -1.21
N LEU A 256 -11.87 17.86 -1.79
CA LEU A 256 -12.66 16.86 -1.10
C LEU A 256 -11.79 15.77 -0.49
N LYS A 257 -12.14 15.36 0.71
CA LYS A 257 -11.53 14.21 1.35
C LYS A 257 -12.31 12.96 0.98
N ARG A 258 -11.72 12.11 0.13
CA ARG A 258 -12.24 10.77 -0.18
C ARG A 258 -11.41 9.69 0.51
N ASN A 259 -12.06 8.59 0.90
CA ASN A 259 -11.41 7.39 1.47
C ASN A 259 -11.25 6.33 0.40
#